data_6301689645d39195e36f55e695952b83
#
_entry.id   6301689645d39195e36f55e695952b83
#
_cell.length_a   1.000
_cell.length_b   1.000
_cell.length_c   1.000
_cell.angle_alpha   90.00
_cell.angle_beta   90.00
_cell.angle_gamma   90.00
#
_symmetry.space_group_name_H-M   'P 1'
#
loop_
_entity.id
_entity.type
_entity.pdbx_description
1 polymer ?
#
loop_
_entity_poly.entity_id
_entity_poly.type
_entity_poly.pdbx_seq_one_letter_code
_entity_poly.pdbx_strand_id
1 'polypeptide(L)'
;DDLELSRGDGVLLLMALVAYLLFVFQSSEDEAPESLGEDEDFMKHSDQATQRVSLGDVGWVVVGSGCLVLGGYAIVEGAVEVAGALAISEIVIGLPVVAVGTSLPELATSMIAAMRQEADIAVGTVIGSNIFNVAAILGTASFLEPLTIPESVLYRELPAVVLMSLLLFPVLRSGWKIRRWEGAIL
;
A
#
# COMPACT_ATOMS: atom_id res chain seq x y z
N ASP A 1 -5.37 -26.23 -19.51
CA ASP A 1 -6.46 -25.33 -19.03
C ASP A 1 -5.78 -24.11 -18.46
N ASP A 2 -5.77 -23.03 -19.24
CA ASP A 2 -5.20 -21.76 -18.79
C ASP A 2 -6.08 -21.22 -17.67
N LEU A 3 -5.46 -20.91 -16.54
CA LEU A 3 -6.15 -20.26 -15.43
C LEU A 3 -6.52 -18.85 -15.85
N GLU A 4 -7.79 -18.53 -15.74
CA GLU A 4 -8.34 -17.26 -16.13
C GLU A 4 -9.01 -16.60 -14.95
N LEU A 5 -8.66 -15.37 -14.69
CA LEU A 5 -9.39 -14.52 -13.75
C LEU A 5 -10.59 -13.93 -14.50
N SER A 6 -11.75 -14.47 -14.22
CA SER A 6 -13.00 -14.10 -14.90
C SER A 6 -13.54 -12.74 -14.42
N ARG A 7 -14.50 -12.19 -15.17
CA ARG A 7 -15.26 -11.00 -14.72
C ARG A 7 -15.96 -11.21 -13.38
N GLY A 8 -16.42 -12.45 -13.11
CA GLY A 8 -17.03 -12.81 -11.83
C GLY A 8 -16.06 -12.68 -10.66
N ASP A 9 -14.81 -13.13 -10.85
CA ASP A 9 -13.74 -12.99 -9.86
C ASP A 9 -13.41 -11.51 -9.63
N GLY A 10 -13.41 -10.69 -10.69
CA GLY A 10 -13.26 -9.25 -10.60
C GLY A 10 -14.32 -8.59 -9.73
N VAL A 11 -15.60 -8.96 -9.91
CA VAL A 11 -16.69 -8.48 -9.06
C VAL A 11 -16.51 -8.92 -7.61
N LEU A 12 -16.09 -10.16 -7.36
CA LEU A 12 -15.83 -10.66 -6.01
C LEU A 12 -14.70 -9.87 -5.31
N LEU A 13 -13.64 -9.56 -6.03
CA LEU A 13 -12.53 -8.76 -5.51
C LEU A 13 -12.99 -7.33 -5.15
N LEU A 14 -13.77 -6.70 -6.03
CA LEU A 14 -14.33 -5.37 -5.76
C LEU A 14 -15.32 -5.37 -4.58
N MET A 15 -16.15 -6.40 -4.46
CA MET A 15 -17.02 -6.56 -3.28
C MET A 15 -16.23 -6.76 -2.00
N ALA A 16 -15.15 -7.54 -2.04
CA ALA A 16 -14.25 -7.73 -0.90
C ALA A 16 -13.60 -6.41 -0.47
N LEU A 17 -13.19 -5.57 -1.43
CA LEU A 17 -12.68 -4.23 -1.15
C LEU A 17 -13.73 -3.36 -0.42
N VAL A 18 -14.95 -3.32 -0.95
CA VAL A 18 -16.03 -2.55 -0.32
C VAL A 18 -16.31 -3.05 1.09
N ALA A 19 -16.39 -4.37 1.29
CA ALA A 19 -16.58 -4.96 2.61
C ALA A 19 -15.43 -4.61 3.57
N TYR A 20 -14.19 -4.67 3.09
CA TYR A 20 -13.02 -4.26 3.87
C TYR A 20 -13.07 -2.79 4.27
N LEU A 21 -13.39 -1.89 3.34
CA LEU A 21 -13.50 -0.47 3.64
C LEU A 21 -14.62 -0.18 4.64
N LEU A 22 -15.78 -0.81 4.48
CA LEU A 22 -16.88 -0.68 5.45
C LEU A 22 -16.48 -1.17 6.84
N PHE A 23 -15.77 -2.31 6.91
CA PHE A 23 -15.26 -2.84 8.17
C PHE A 23 -14.28 -1.87 8.84
N VAL A 24 -13.32 -1.32 8.09
CA VAL A 24 -12.34 -0.36 8.61
C VAL A 24 -13.03 0.90 9.13
N PHE A 25 -13.99 1.46 8.37
CA PHE A 25 -14.72 2.65 8.81
C PHE A 25 -15.55 2.39 10.07
N GLN A 26 -16.23 1.26 10.16
CA GLN A 26 -16.99 0.89 11.37
C GLN A 26 -16.09 0.67 12.57
N SER A 27 -14.97 -0.02 12.41
CA SER A 27 -14.01 -0.25 13.50
C SER A 27 -13.36 1.03 14.00
N SER A 28 -13.20 2.03 13.15
CA SER A 28 -12.64 3.33 13.55
C SER A 28 -13.63 4.16 14.40
N GLU A 29 -14.94 3.93 14.29
CA GLU A 29 -15.95 4.60 15.11
C GLU A 29 -16.04 3.97 16.52
N ASP A 30 -15.75 2.67 16.65
CA ASP A 30 -15.81 1.95 17.93
C ASP A 30 -14.58 2.20 18.84
N GLU A 31 -13.48 2.72 18.31
CA GLU A 31 -12.29 3.13 19.06
C GLU A 31 -12.35 4.57 19.60
N ALA A 32 -13.52 5.20 19.67
CA ALA A 32 -13.70 6.40 20.46
C ALA A 32 -13.38 6.05 21.93
N PRO A 33 -12.46 6.78 22.60
CA PRO A 33 -11.91 6.36 23.87
C PRO A 33 -12.99 6.27 24.93
N GLU A 34 -13.34 5.01 25.30
CA GLU A 34 -14.12 4.72 26.50
C GLU A 34 -13.24 5.04 27.70
N SER A 35 -13.47 6.20 28.29
CA SER A 35 -13.08 6.62 29.63
C SER A 35 -11.76 6.03 30.18
N LEU A 36 -10.64 6.64 29.87
CA LEU A 36 -9.48 6.63 30.74
C LEU A 36 -9.36 8.04 31.37
N GLY A 37 -9.48 8.05 32.70
CA GLY A 37 -9.32 9.09 33.68
C GLY A 37 -9.13 10.55 33.25
N GLU A 38 -9.73 11.42 34.01
CA GLU A 38 -9.69 12.87 34.01
C GLU A 38 -8.26 13.46 34.05
N ASP A 39 -7.46 13.25 33.02
CA ASP A 39 -6.22 13.99 32.83
C ASP A 39 -6.47 15.15 31.89
N GLU A 40 -6.47 16.37 32.41
CA GLU A 40 -6.66 17.65 31.69
C GLU A 40 -5.69 17.78 30.48
N ASP A 41 -4.59 17.07 30.46
CA ASP A 41 -3.63 17.07 29.36
C ASP A 41 -4.15 16.27 28.15
N PHE A 42 -4.99 15.26 28.36
CA PHE A 42 -5.60 14.48 27.27
C PHE A 42 -6.68 15.29 26.54
N MET A 43 -7.43 16.12 27.27
CA MET A 43 -8.45 17.00 26.68
C MET A 43 -7.85 18.04 25.73
N LYS A 44 -6.65 18.56 26.01
CA LYS A 44 -5.96 19.49 25.12
C LYS A 44 -5.47 18.83 23.82
N HIS A 45 -5.16 17.54 23.83
CA HIS A 45 -4.75 16.80 22.63
C HIS A 45 -5.96 16.35 21.80
N SER A 46 -7.11 16.08 22.43
CA SER A 46 -8.33 15.71 21.72
C SER A 46 -9.00 16.89 21.00
N ASP A 47 -8.86 18.10 21.53
CA ASP A 47 -9.29 19.33 20.84
C ASP A 47 -8.47 19.62 19.56
N GLN A 48 -7.23 19.13 19.48
CA GLN A 48 -6.42 19.20 18.26
C GLN A 48 -6.84 18.16 17.21
N ALA A 49 -7.41 17.02 17.64
CA ALA A 49 -7.89 15.96 16.72
C ALA A 49 -9.19 16.37 15.99
N THR A 50 -9.92 17.39 16.46
CA THR A 50 -11.11 17.92 15.80
C THR A 50 -10.78 19.10 14.87
N GLN A 51 -9.54 19.24 14.44
CA GLN A 51 -9.21 20.21 13.39
C GLN A 51 -10.00 19.84 12.12
N ARG A 52 -10.95 20.71 11.78
CA ARG A 52 -11.70 20.58 10.52
C ARG A 52 -10.70 20.56 9.37
N VAL A 53 -10.73 19.47 8.59
CA VAL A 53 -9.93 19.38 7.37
C VAL A 53 -10.15 20.63 6.54
N SER A 54 -9.10 21.42 6.38
CA SER A 54 -9.12 22.62 5.58
C SER A 54 -9.04 22.26 4.09
N LEU A 55 -9.67 23.08 3.24
CA LEU A 55 -9.45 22.96 1.79
C LEU A 55 -7.97 23.06 1.42
N GLY A 56 -7.18 23.77 2.23
CA GLY A 56 -5.72 23.82 2.08
C GLY A 56 -5.05 22.46 2.29
N ASP A 57 -5.50 21.69 3.30
CA ASP A 57 -4.94 20.36 3.59
C ASP A 57 -5.23 19.38 2.45
N VAL A 58 -6.45 19.43 1.91
CA VAL A 58 -6.81 18.65 0.70
C VAL A 58 -5.93 19.07 -0.48
N GLY A 59 -5.69 20.37 -0.66
CA GLY A 59 -4.79 20.90 -1.68
C GLY A 59 -3.38 20.37 -1.55
N TRP A 60 -2.81 20.33 -0.35
CA TRP A 60 -1.49 19.78 -0.09
C TRP A 60 -1.42 18.27 -0.35
N VAL A 61 -2.46 17.52 0.02
CA VAL A 61 -2.55 16.07 -0.27
C VAL A 61 -2.57 15.83 -1.78
N VAL A 62 -3.39 16.57 -2.54
CA VAL A 62 -3.48 16.42 -4.00
C VAL A 62 -2.17 16.77 -4.68
N VAL A 63 -1.56 17.89 -4.31
CA VAL A 63 -0.27 18.33 -4.87
C VAL A 63 0.84 17.35 -4.51
N GLY A 64 0.92 16.91 -3.25
CA GLY A 64 1.91 15.95 -2.78
C GLY A 64 1.79 14.60 -3.51
N SER A 65 0.57 14.08 -3.63
CA SER A 65 0.31 12.84 -4.38
C SER A 65 0.70 13.00 -5.86
N GLY A 66 0.34 14.11 -6.48
CA GLY A 66 0.75 14.42 -7.85
C GLY A 66 2.28 14.46 -8.02
N CYS A 67 3.00 15.09 -7.08
CA CYS A 67 4.46 15.11 -7.11
C CYS A 67 5.07 13.70 -6.94
N LEU A 68 4.50 12.87 -6.08
CA LEU A 68 4.96 11.47 -5.90
C LEU A 68 4.77 10.65 -7.17
N VAL A 69 3.61 10.75 -7.82
CA VAL A 69 3.32 10.03 -9.07
C VAL A 69 4.25 10.51 -10.20
N LEU A 70 4.40 11.83 -10.37
CA LEU A 70 5.29 12.38 -11.40
C LEU A 70 6.76 12.03 -11.13
N GLY A 71 7.19 12.04 -9.87
CA GLY A 71 8.53 11.64 -9.47
C GLY A 71 8.80 10.17 -9.76
N GLY A 72 7.86 9.28 -9.40
CA GLY A 72 7.93 7.85 -9.72
C GLY A 72 8.02 7.62 -11.25
N TYR A 73 7.17 8.28 -12.02
CA TYR A 73 7.21 8.20 -13.47
C TYR A 73 8.57 8.65 -14.06
N ALA A 74 9.09 9.79 -13.60
CA ALA A 74 10.38 10.31 -14.07
C ALA A 74 11.55 9.36 -13.74
N ILE A 75 11.51 8.69 -12.58
CA ILE A 75 12.53 7.70 -12.19
C ILE A 75 12.45 6.48 -13.09
N VAL A 76 11.25 5.97 -13.38
CA VAL A 76 11.06 4.82 -14.28
C VAL A 76 11.56 5.13 -15.68
N GLU A 77 11.14 6.26 -16.26
CA GLU A 77 11.58 6.70 -17.58
C GLU A 77 13.11 6.84 -17.64
N GLY A 78 13.71 7.55 -16.67
CA GLY A 78 15.15 7.73 -16.62
C GLY A 78 15.91 6.40 -16.45
N ALA A 79 15.40 5.48 -15.66
CA ALA A 79 16.01 4.16 -15.47
C ALA A 79 15.96 3.32 -16.76
N VAL A 80 14.83 3.35 -17.48
CA VAL A 80 14.68 2.66 -18.79
C VAL A 80 15.64 3.25 -19.81
N GLU A 81 15.78 4.58 -19.88
CA GLU A 81 16.70 5.24 -20.80
C GLU A 81 18.16 4.88 -20.53
N VAL A 82 18.60 4.94 -19.26
CA VAL A 82 19.94 4.56 -18.86
C VAL A 82 20.22 3.09 -19.18
N ALA A 83 19.26 2.23 -18.94
CA ALA A 83 19.37 0.82 -19.21
C ALA A 83 19.47 0.51 -20.72
N GLY A 84 18.71 1.21 -21.55
CA GLY A 84 18.81 1.16 -23.01
C GLY A 84 20.20 1.59 -23.48
N ALA A 85 20.77 2.66 -22.91
CA ALA A 85 22.12 3.13 -23.21
C ALA A 85 23.21 2.11 -22.83
N LEU A 86 22.95 1.27 -21.82
CA LEU A 86 23.85 0.19 -21.38
C LEU A 86 23.63 -1.12 -22.13
N ALA A 87 22.78 -1.15 -23.15
CA ALA A 87 22.40 -2.34 -23.94
C ALA A 87 21.88 -3.52 -23.07
N ILE A 88 21.27 -3.19 -21.93
CA ILE A 88 20.61 -4.19 -21.09
C ILE A 88 19.21 -4.46 -21.68
N SER A 89 18.81 -5.72 -21.82
CA SER A 89 17.53 -6.03 -22.48
C SER A 89 16.34 -5.45 -21.70
N GLU A 90 15.37 -4.90 -22.42
CA GLU A 90 14.15 -4.27 -21.86
C GLU A 90 13.38 -5.23 -20.92
N ILE A 91 13.43 -6.55 -21.18
CA ILE A 91 12.76 -7.56 -20.36
C ILE A 91 13.39 -7.68 -18.96
N VAL A 92 14.72 -7.57 -18.86
CA VAL A 92 15.45 -7.70 -17.59
C VAL A 92 15.29 -6.46 -16.72
N ILE A 93 15.02 -5.32 -17.33
CA ILE A 93 14.94 -4.03 -16.63
C ILE A 93 13.49 -3.60 -16.47
N GLY A 94 12.67 -3.79 -17.50
CA GLY A 94 11.30 -3.27 -17.50
C GLY A 94 10.52 -3.71 -16.28
N LEU A 95 10.49 -4.99 -15.97
CA LEU A 95 9.70 -5.51 -14.86
C LEU A 95 10.18 -5.01 -13.47
N PRO A 96 11.47 -5.13 -13.09
CA PRO A 96 11.93 -4.63 -11.79
C PRO A 96 11.87 -3.11 -11.67
N VAL A 97 12.21 -2.37 -12.72
CA VAL A 97 12.20 -0.90 -12.69
C VAL A 97 10.79 -0.35 -12.56
N VAL A 98 9.85 -0.91 -13.32
CA VAL A 98 8.43 -0.55 -13.22
C VAL A 98 7.89 -0.92 -11.83
N ALA A 99 8.18 -2.13 -11.34
CA ALA A 99 7.72 -2.57 -10.02
C ALA A 99 8.25 -1.67 -8.90
N VAL A 100 9.55 -1.34 -8.91
CA VAL A 100 10.15 -0.41 -7.93
C VAL A 100 9.57 0.99 -8.11
N GLY A 101 9.48 1.48 -9.33
CA GLY A 101 9.00 2.83 -9.63
C GLY A 101 7.56 3.08 -9.20
N THR A 102 6.68 2.10 -9.39
CA THR A 102 5.29 2.19 -8.93
C THR A 102 5.15 2.12 -7.42
N SER A 103 6.11 1.51 -6.70
CA SER A 103 6.13 1.43 -5.23
C SER A 103 6.91 2.57 -4.56
N LEU A 104 7.54 3.47 -5.32
CA LEU A 104 8.28 4.61 -4.76
C LEU A 104 7.40 5.57 -3.95
N PRO A 105 6.16 5.90 -4.36
CA PRO A 105 5.27 6.74 -3.56
C PRO A 105 4.98 6.13 -2.18
N GLU A 106 4.68 4.83 -2.14
CA GLU A 106 4.42 4.10 -0.89
C GLU A 106 5.67 4.04 -0.01
N LEU A 107 6.82 3.79 -0.61
CA LEU A 107 8.10 3.78 0.11
C LEU A 107 8.39 5.15 0.73
N ALA A 108 8.24 6.23 -0.04
CA ALA A 108 8.48 7.58 0.43
C ALA A 108 7.53 7.95 1.58
N THR A 109 6.23 7.65 1.43
CA THR A 109 5.21 7.93 2.45
C THR A 109 5.48 7.14 3.73
N SER A 110 5.72 5.83 3.62
CA SER A 110 6.02 4.96 4.77
C SER A 110 7.31 5.36 5.48
N MET A 111 8.35 5.76 4.73
CA MET A 111 9.61 6.22 5.30
C MET A 111 9.44 7.52 6.07
N ILE A 112 8.70 8.49 5.53
CA ILE A 112 8.42 9.76 6.20
C ILE A 112 7.58 9.52 7.46
N ALA A 113 6.54 8.69 7.39
CA ALA A 113 5.71 8.32 8.53
C ALA A 113 6.55 7.64 9.63
N ALA A 114 7.42 6.70 9.26
CA ALA A 114 8.34 6.06 10.20
C ALA A 114 9.32 7.05 10.85
N MET A 115 9.85 8.02 10.09
CA MET A 115 10.71 9.08 10.63
C MET A 115 9.97 10.00 11.60
N ARG A 116 8.66 10.19 11.41
CA ARG A 116 7.77 10.95 12.30
C ARG A 116 7.24 10.14 13.48
N GLN A 117 7.63 8.86 13.57
CA GLN A 117 7.14 7.90 14.57
C GLN A 117 5.64 7.59 14.45
N GLU A 118 5.06 7.81 13.29
CA GLU A 118 3.67 7.49 12.94
C GLU A 118 3.62 6.07 12.36
N ALA A 119 3.84 5.06 13.22
CA ALA A 119 3.95 3.66 12.80
C ALA A 119 2.68 3.14 12.12
N ASP A 120 1.52 3.59 12.58
CA ASP A 120 0.22 3.17 12.05
C ASP A 120 0.04 3.59 10.59
N ILE A 121 0.49 4.82 10.25
CA ILE A 121 0.48 5.32 8.87
C ILE A 121 1.46 4.54 8.01
N ALA A 122 2.67 4.24 8.52
CA ALA A 122 3.67 3.50 7.78
C ALA A 122 3.19 2.07 7.46
N VAL A 123 2.67 1.35 8.44
CA VAL A 123 2.12 -0.01 8.29
C VAL A 123 0.85 0.01 7.44
N GLY A 124 -0.05 0.96 7.71
CA GLY A 124 -1.30 1.12 6.97
C GLY A 124 -1.07 1.37 5.48
N THR A 125 -0.06 2.16 5.12
CA THR A 125 0.33 2.41 3.72
C THR A 125 0.74 1.10 3.02
N VAL A 126 1.58 0.28 3.65
CA VAL A 126 2.06 -0.98 3.05
C VAL A 126 0.94 -2.01 2.92
N ILE A 127 0.16 -2.22 3.97
CA ILE A 127 -0.95 -3.19 3.94
C ILE A 127 -2.07 -2.69 3.02
N GLY A 128 -2.41 -1.42 3.11
CA GLY A 128 -3.47 -0.80 2.32
C GLY A 128 -3.18 -0.84 0.83
N SER A 129 -1.94 -0.54 0.42
CA SER A 129 -1.55 -0.61 -1.00
C SER A 129 -1.63 -2.04 -1.55
N ASN A 130 -1.22 -3.05 -0.78
CA ASN A 130 -1.34 -4.45 -1.19
C ASN A 130 -2.82 -4.86 -1.38
N ILE A 131 -3.69 -4.50 -0.44
CA ILE A 131 -5.13 -4.77 -0.56
C ILE A 131 -5.71 -4.03 -1.77
N PHE A 132 -5.35 -2.77 -1.96
CA PHE A 132 -5.85 -1.96 -3.06
C PHE A 132 -5.37 -2.50 -4.41
N ASN A 133 -4.10 -2.89 -4.53
CA ASN A 133 -3.56 -3.47 -5.77
C ASN A 133 -4.26 -4.78 -6.15
N VAL A 134 -4.54 -5.65 -5.20
CA VAL A 134 -5.25 -6.91 -5.48
C VAL A 134 -6.74 -6.68 -5.66
N ALA A 135 -7.39 -5.99 -4.76
CA ALA A 135 -8.85 -5.91 -4.75
C ALA A 135 -9.39 -4.84 -5.70
N ALA A 136 -8.76 -3.65 -5.78
CA ALA A 136 -9.23 -2.59 -6.67
C ALA A 136 -8.65 -2.73 -8.09
N ILE A 137 -7.32 -2.79 -8.22
CA ILE A 137 -6.68 -2.72 -9.54
C ILE A 137 -6.93 -4.03 -10.30
N LEU A 138 -6.55 -5.17 -9.72
CA LEU A 138 -6.74 -6.47 -10.36
C LEU A 138 -8.24 -6.79 -10.50
N GLY A 139 -9.05 -6.44 -9.50
CA GLY A 139 -10.51 -6.58 -9.55
C GLY A 139 -11.13 -5.77 -10.68
N THR A 140 -10.74 -4.52 -10.86
CA THR A 140 -11.23 -3.68 -11.97
C THR A 140 -10.75 -4.18 -13.32
N ALA A 141 -9.47 -4.56 -13.43
CA ALA A 141 -8.89 -5.06 -14.67
C ALA A 141 -9.62 -6.33 -15.14
N SER A 142 -9.81 -7.32 -14.25
CA SER A 142 -10.50 -8.57 -14.59
C SER A 142 -11.99 -8.38 -14.84
N PHE A 143 -12.63 -7.40 -14.20
CA PHE A 143 -14.03 -7.05 -14.49
C PHE A 143 -14.20 -6.48 -15.91
N LEU A 144 -13.27 -5.63 -16.34
CA LEU A 144 -13.30 -5.04 -17.69
C LEU A 144 -12.97 -6.10 -18.75
N GLU A 145 -11.90 -6.85 -18.55
CA GLU A 145 -11.41 -7.88 -19.45
C GLU A 145 -10.89 -9.06 -18.66
N PRO A 146 -11.33 -10.30 -18.95
CA PRO A 146 -10.81 -11.49 -18.31
C PRO A 146 -9.29 -11.62 -18.52
N LEU A 147 -8.56 -11.95 -17.47
CA LEU A 147 -7.10 -11.99 -17.46
C LEU A 147 -6.60 -13.42 -17.45
N THR A 148 -5.83 -13.82 -18.44
CA THR A 148 -5.14 -15.11 -18.43
C THR A 148 -3.97 -15.05 -17.44
N ILE A 149 -3.94 -15.97 -16.49
CA ILE A 149 -2.90 -16.08 -15.46
C ILE A 149 -1.87 -17.10 -15.90
N PRO A 150 -0.61 -16.71 -16.19
CA PRO A 150 0.46 -17.65 -16.47
C PRO A 150 0.69 -18.57 -15.27
N GLU A 151 0.99 -19.84 -15.53
CA GLU A 151 1.31 -20.81 -14.46
C GLU A 151 2.45 -20.35 -13.54
N SER A 152 3.41 -19.58 -14.08
CA SER A 152 4.51 -19.01 -13.29
C SER A 152 4.03 -18.15 -12.12
N VAL A 153 2.94 -17.40 -12.33
CA VAL A 153 2.34 -16.55 -11.29
C VAL A 153 1.84 -17.40 -10.14
N LEU A 154 1.18 -18.51 -10.45
CA LEU A 154 0.61 -19.41 -9.44
C LEU A 154 1.68 -20.12 -8.61
N TYR A 155 2.76 -20.60 -9.25
CA TYR A 155 3.75 -21.45 -8.59
C TYR A 155 4.98 -20.70 -8.05
N ARG A 156 5.24 -19.49 -8.49
CA ARG A 156 6.39 -18.69 -8.03
C ARG A 156 5.98 -17.40 -7.34
N GLU A 157 5.17 -16.59 -7.99
CA GLU A 157 4.89 -15.21 -7.55
C GLU A 157 3.88 -15.20 -6.41
N LEU A 158 2.77 -15.92 -6.53
CA LEU A 158 1.76 -16.00 -5.49
C LEU A 158 2.31 -16.60 -4.18
N PRO A 159 3.05 -17.73 -4.19
CA PRO A 159 3.68 -18.24 -2.97
C PRO A 159 4.69 -17.27 -2.35
N ALA A 160 5.44 -16.52 -3.18
CA ALA A 160 6.37 -15.51 -2.68
C ALA A 160 5.64 -14.37 -1.95
N VAL A 161 4.56 -13.84 -2.54
CA VAL A 161 3.74 -12.80 -1.93
C VAL A 161 3.10 -13.29 -0.61
N VAL A 162 2.55 -14.51 -0.61
CA VAL A 162 1.96 -15.12 0.59
C VAL A 162 3.03 -15.31 1.67
N LEU A 163 4.21 -15.82 1.31
CA LEU A 163 5.31 -16.01 2.24
C LEU A 163 5.76 -14.67 2.86
N MET A 164 5.95 -13.64 2.05
CA MET A 164 6.32 -12.31 2.53
C MET A 164 5.25 -11.70 3.45
N SER A 165 3.98 -11.87 3.11
CA SER A 165 2.87 -11.40 3.95
C SER A 165 2.82 -12.16 5.29
N LEU A 166 3.08 -13.47 5.27
CA LEU A 166 3.16 -14.28 6.49
C LEU A 166 4.37 -13.93 7.36
N LEU A 167 5.51 -13.56 6.75
CA LEU A 167 6.70 -13.10 7.48
C LEU A 167 6.47 -11.75 8.16
N LEU A 168 5.62 -10.92 7.63
CA LEU A 168 5.25 -9.64 8.25
C LEU A 168 4.46 -9.85 9.55
N PHE A 169 3.62 -10.88 9.62
CA PHE A 169 2.72 -11.13 10.74
C PHE A 169 3.41 -11.30 12.11
N PRO A 170 4.46 -12.15 12.29
CA PRO A 170 5.17 -12.27 13.57
C PRO A 170 5.90 -10.98 13.94
N VAL A 171 6.38 -10.22 12.97
CA VAL A 171 7.05 -8.93 13.19
C VAL A 171 6.05 -7.91 13.77
N LEU A 172 4.86 -7.82 13.21
CA LEU A 172 3.77 -6.98 13.73
C LEU A 172 3.32 -7.41 15.13
N ARG A 173 3.29 -8.73 15.41
CA ARG A 173 2.86 -9.27 16.71
C ARG A 173 3.88 -9.10 17.84
N SER A 174 5.14 -8.83 17.52
CA SER A 174 6.25 -8.62 18.49
C SER A 174 6.16 -7.29 19.25
N GLY A 175 4.94 -6.82 19.54
CA GLY A 175 4.67 -5.60 20.31
C GLY A 175 4.38 -4.36 19.45
N TRP A 176 3.91 -4.57 18.23
CA TRP A 176 3.52 -3.51 17.27
C TRP A 176 4.64 -2.51 16.95
N LYS A 177 5.91 -2.91 17.19
CA LYS A 177 7.09 -2.10 16.90
C LYS A 177 8.11 -2.91 16.11
N ILE A 178 8.33 -2.53 14.86
CA ILE A 178 9.37 -3.13 14.04
C ILE A 178 10.73 -2.60 14.53
N ARG A 179 11.59 -3.49 15.02
CA ARG A 179 12.94 -3.15 15.40
C ARG A 179 13.81 -3.03 14.14
N ARG A 180 14.86 -2.21 14.21
CA ARG A 180 15.75 -1.95 13.06
C ARG A 180 16.33 -3.23 12.43
N TRP A 181 16.64 -4.24 13.24
CA TRP A 181 17.17 -5.52 12.74
C TRP A 181 16.08 -6.39 12.09
N GLU A 182 14.83 -6.31 12.53
CA GLU A 182 13.68 -7.00 11.91
C GLU A 182 13.39 -6.41 10.53
N GLY A 183 13.46 -5.08 10.40
CA GLY A 183 13.33 -4.41 9.11
C GLY A 183 14.50 -4.64 8.15
N ALA A 184 15.68 -5.10 8.66
CA ALA A 184 16.81 -5.45 7.80
C ALA A 184 16.72 -6.89 7.25
N ILE A 185 15.84 -7.73 7.81
CA ILE A 185 15.58 -9.11 7.37
C ILE A 185 14.44 -9.17 6.36
N LEU A 186 13.47 -8.26 6.45
CA LEU A 186 12.35 -8.07 5.53
C LEU A 186 12.80 -7.36 4.27
#